data_39aea8ec80f946c6b3857aae8907b020
#
_entry.id   39aea8ec80f946c6b3857aae8907b020
#
_cell.length_a   1.000
_cell.length_b   1.000
_cell.length_c   1.000
_cell.angle_alpha   90.00
_cell.angle_beta   90.00
_cell.angle_gamma   90.00
#
_symmetry.space_group_name_H-M   'P 1'
#
loop_
_entity.id
_entity.type
_entity.pdbx_description
1 polymer ?
#
loop_
_entity_poly.entity_id
_entity_poly.type
_entity_poly.pdbx_seq_one_letter_code
_entity_poly.pdbx_strand_id
1 'polypeptide(L)'
;KTSPITRFARIFRPFEQSSRLHSNGPIIAIVPHDELLNIKDMIFTLPPLPYAMDALEPLMSKETIEYHYGKHLQTYVDNLNRLVADTPHDGLTLEDLILTSTGPIYNNAAQVWNHTFFFDGLTPGPSIISEELGKAISRDFGSFGNFEKQFKEAATGIFGSGWAWLAEDNKGRLHIIQESNAGNPMRAGYKPLMTIDVWEHAYYIDCRNRRAEYVNKCWELIDWEKVSERYLSPGIMAVMSDLAEEKPAAKKMKRYVCITCGWVYDPAEGDPESGIPAGTPFEDIPEEWLCPACGVGKEMFEEER
;
A
#
# COMPACT_ATOMS: atom_id res chain seq x y z
N LYS A 1 3.42 -36.65 -12.08
CA LYS A 1 3.83 -35.41 -12.77
C LYS A 1 3.00 -34.31 -12.14
N THR A 2 3.54 -33.72 -11.06
CA THR A 2 2.91 -32.69 -10.24
C THR A 2 3.25 -31.32 -10.83
N SER A 3 2.22 -30.54 -11.10
CA SER A 3 2.27 -29.15 -11.55
C SER A 3 2.63 -28.23 -10.37
N PRO A 4 3.44 -27.19 -10.56
CA PRO A 4 3.74 -26.22 -9.51
C PRO A 4 2.70 -25.09 -9.53
N ILE A 5 1.62 -25.26 -8.77
CA ILE A 5 0.69 -24.20 -8.44
C ILE A 5 0.68 -24.08 -6.92
N THR A 6 1.39 -23.16 -6.36
CA THR A 6 1.11 -22.59 -5.03
C THR A 6 2.21 -21.59 -4.66
N ARG A 7 2.00 -20.29 -4.99
CA ARG A 7 2.73 -19.18 -4.30
C ARG A 7 2.10 -17.80 -4.49
N PHE A 8 0.78 -17.70 -4.70
CA PHE A 8 0.10 -16.40 -4.85
C PHE A 8 -1.05 -16.15 -3.85
N ALA A 9 -0.98 -16.76 -2.66
CA ALA A 9 -2.03 -16.60 -1.64
C ALA A 9 -1.50 -15.90 -0.38
N ARG A 10 -0.92 -14.69 -0.52
CA ARG A 10 -0.50 -13.90 0.67
C ARG A 10 -0.97 -12.45 0.67
N ILE A 11 -1.79 -12.04 -0.28
CA ILE A 11 -2.40 -10.69 -0.24
C ILE A 11 -3.80 -10.72 0.39
N PHE A 12 -4.51 -11.87 0.40
CA PHE A 12 -5.82 -12.00 1.04
C PHE A 12 -6.01 -13.43 1.56
N ARG A 13 -5.83 -13.68 2.86
CA ARG A 13 -6.32 -14.89 3.53
C ARG A 13 -7.41 -14.52 4.53
N PRO A 14 -8.60 -15.15 4.46
CA PRO A 14 -9.57 -15.07 5.52
C PRO A 14 -9.09 -15.84 6.76
N PHE A 15 -9.36 -15.27 7.93
CA PHE A 15 -9.06 -15.84 9.24
C PHE A 15 -10.07 -16.95 9.53
N GLU A 16 -9.68 -18.21 9.44
CA GLU A 16 -10.49 -19.32 9.97
C GLU A 16 -10.24 -19.46 11.47
N GLN A 17 -11.30 -19.23 12.26
CA GLN A 17 -11.33 -19.57 13.67
C GLN A 17 -11.40 -21.08 13.84
N SER A 18 -10.35 -21.68 14.37
CA SER A 18 -10.41 -23.02 14.97
C SER A 18 -10.16 -22.93 16.46
N SER A 19 -11.21 -23.14 17.22
CA SER A 19 -11.18 -23.32 18.67
C SER A 19 -10.59 -24.66 19.05
N ARG A 20 -9.43 -24.68 19.74
CA ARG A 20 -9.07 -25.68 20.77
C ARG A 20 -7.97 -25.17 21.68
N LEU A 21 -8.33 -24.99 22.94
CA LEU A 21 -7.45 -24.78 24.07
C LEU A 21 -6.59 -26.03 24.30
N HIS A 22 -5.27 -25.88 24.38
CA HIS A 22 -4.39 -26.61 25.31
C HIS A 22 -3.10 -25.82 25.54
N SER A 23 -2.78 -25.69 26.80
CA SER A 23 -1.63 -25.04 27.41
C SER A 23 -0.29 -25.58 26.91
N ASN A 24 0.61 -24.68 26.47
CA ASN A 24 2.05 -24.72 26.78
C ASN A 24 2.72 -23.49 26.16
N GLY A 25 3.72 -22.92 26.84
CA GLY A 25 4.32 -21.62 26.64
C GLY A 25 4.82 -21.29 25.23
N PRO A 26 5.28 -20.04 25.00
CA PRO A 26 5.58 -19.54 23.67
C PRO A 26 6.76 -20.29 23.06
N ILE A 27 6.48 -21.13 22.07
CA ILE A 27 7.51 -21.60 21.14
C ILE A 27 7.80 -20.40 20.26
N ILE A 28 8.91 -19.71 20.56
CA ILE A 28 9.52 -18.77 19.62
C ILE A 28 9.95 -19.63 18.43
N ALA A 29 9.13 -19.64 17.38
CA ALA A 29 9.56 -20.18 16.10
C ALA A 29 10.70 -19.29 15.59
N ILE A 30 11.93 -19.75 15.77
CA ILE A 30 13.11 -19.18 15.09
C ILE A 30 12.84 -19.42 13.60
N VAL A 31 12.46 -18.36 12.88
CA VAL A 31 12.40 -18.38 11.42
C VAL A 31 13.83 -18.61 10.95
N PRO A 32 14.11 -19.65 10.16
CA PRO A 32 15.45 -19.92 9.67
C PRO A 32 15.99 -18.72 8.90
N HIS A 33 17.25 -18.38 9.11
CA HIS A 33 17.95 -17.26 8.47
C HIS A 33 17.88 -17.30 6.93
N ASP A 34 17.62 -18.46 6.36
CA ASP A 34 17.48 -18.68 4.91
C ASP A 34 16.14 -18.17 4.33
N GLU A 35 15.12 -17.88 5.15
CA GLU A 35 13.88 -17.25 4.67
C GLU A 35 13.98 -15.71 4.57
N LEU A 36 14.99 -15.10 5.19
CA LEU A 36 15.27 -13.66 5.10
C LEU A 36 16.05 -13.26 3.84
N LEU A 37 16.55 -14.22 3.07
CA LEU A 37 17.43 -13.98 1.91
C LEU A 37 16.72 -13.85 0.55
N ASN A 38 15.40 -13.86 0.48
CA ASN A 38 14.66 -13.78 -0.80
C ASN A 38 13.83 -12.52 -0.99
N ILE A 39 14.14 -11.43 -0.29
CA ILE A 39 13.48 -10.13 -0.51
C ILE A 39 14.03 -9.44 -1.79
N LYS A 40 15.20 -9.85 -2.24
CA LYS A 40 15.96 -9.18 -3.31
C LYS A 40 15.42 -9.41 -4.74
N ASP A 41 14.38 -10.25 -4.92
CA ASP A 41 13.81 -10.58 -6.23
C ASP A 41 12.27 -10.44 -6.24
N MET A 42 11.69 -9.43 -5.58
CA MET A 42 10.26 -9.15 -5.71
C MET A 42 9.99 -8.48 -7.05
N ILE A 43 9.87 -9.29 -8.09
CA ILE A 43 9.38 -8.84 -9.40
C ILE A 43 7.86 -8.69 -9.32
N PHE A 44 7.33 -7.51 -9.61
CA PHE A 44 5.90 -7.31 -9.77
C PHE A 44 5.41 -8.07 -10.99
N THR A 45 4.27 -8.72 -10.86
CA THR A 45 3.66 -9.47 -11.94
C THR A 45 2.24 -8.98 -12.19
N LEU A 46 1.76 -9.12 -13.41
CA LEU A 46 0.37 -8.85 -13.74
C LEU A 46 -0.53 -9.82 -12.95
N PRO A 47 -1.35 -9.34 -11.99
CA PRO A 47 -2.23 -10.22 -11.22
C PRO A 47 -3.33 -10.79 -12.14
N PRO A 48 -3.76 -12.07 -11.96
CA PRO A 48 -4.83 -12.63 -12.78
C PRO A 48 -6.15 -11.88 -12.56
N LEU A 49 -6.92 -11.69 -13.64
CA LEU A 49 -8.30 -11.21 -13.52
C LEU A 49 -9.15 -12.23 -12.75
N PRO A 50 -10.07 -11.78 -11.87
CA PRO A 50 -10.96 -12.67 -11.14
C PRO A 50 -12.10 -13.24 -12.02
N TYR A 51 -12.19 -12.82 -13.27
CA TYR A 51 -13.21 -13.23 -14.25
C TYR A 51 -12.61 -13.37 -15.66
N ALA A 52 -13.35 -13.97 -16.60
CA ALA A 52 -12.93 -14.05 -17.99
C ALA A 52 -12.96 -12.67 -18.68
N MET A 53 -12.08 -12.44 -19.66
CA MET A 53 -11.96 -11.12 -20.32
C MET A 53 -13.23 -10.62 -21.01
N ASP A 54 -14.16 -11.51 -21.36
CA ASP A 54 -15.45 -11.21 -21.98
C ASP A 54 -16.62 -11.19 -20.96
N ALA A 55 -16.34 -11.45 -19.69
CA ALA A 55 -17.39 -11.61 -18.69
C ALA A 55 -18.15 -10.30 -18.38
N LEU A 56 -17.53 -9.14 -18.63
CA LEU A 56 -18.14 -7.83 -18.37
C LEU A 56 -18.98 -7.29 -19.52
N GLU A 57 -19.09 -8.06 -20.63
CA GLU A 57 -19.96 -7.68 -21.74
C GLU A 57 -21.45 -7.76 -21.36
N PRO A 58 -22.30 -6.88 -21.91
CA PRO A 58 -22.04 -5.87 -22.95
C PRO A 58 -21.61 -4.50 -22.41
N LEU A 59 -21.38 -4.35 -21.11
CA LEU A 59 -21.10 -3.05 -20.48
C LEU A 59 -19.66 -2.58 -20.71
N MET A 60 -18.71 -3.52 -20.71
CA MET A 60 -17.31 -3.32 -21.05
C MET A 60 -16.86 -4.47 -21.97
N SER A 61 -16.37 -4.12 -23.16
CA SER A 61 -16.03 -5.14 -24.17
C SER A 61 -14.75 -5.91 -23.80
N LYS A 62 -14.65 -7.15 -24.32
CA LYS A 62 -13.43 -7.91 -24.27
C LYS A 62 -12.23 -7.13 -24.83
N GLU A 63 -12.43 -6.41 -25.94
CA GLU A 63 -11.37 -5.60 -26.55
C GLU A 63 -10.85 -4.54 -25.57
N THR A 64 -11.75 -3.85 -24.86
CA THR A 64 -11.35 -2.90 -23.80
C THR A 64 -10.52 -3.58 -22.73
N ILE A 65 -10.91 -4.76 -22.25
CA ILE A 65 -10.13 -5.51 -21.24
C ILE A 65 -8.77 -5.96 -21.79
N GLU A 66 -8.70 -6.45 -23.01
CA GLU A 66 -7.45 -6.88 -23.65
C GLU A 66 -6.43 -5.74 -23.74
N TYR A 67 -6.87 -4.51 -24.02
CA TYR A 67 -5.99 -3.33 -24.06
C TYR A 67 -5.74 -2.75 -22.67
N HIS A 68 -6.78 -2.55 -21.87
CA HIS A 68 -6.67 -1.87 -20.58
C HIS A 68 -5.88 -2.69 -19.56
N TYR A 69 -6.26 -3.97 -19.38
CA TYR A 69 -5.56 -4.90 -18.51
C TYR A 69 -4.31 -5.49 -19.18
N GLY A 70 -4.48 -6.06 -20.39
CA GLY A 70 -3.43 -6.85 -21.03
C GLY A 70 -2.29 -6.03 -21.64
N LYS A 71 -2.47 -4.72 -21.89
CA LYS A 71 -1.46 -3.84 -22.46
C LYS A 71 -1.09 -2.69 -21.51
N HIS A 72 -2.04 -1.85 -21.12
CA HIS A 72 -1.73 -0.69 -20.26
C HIS A 72 -1.21 -1.13 -18.90
N LEU A 73 -1.93 -1.96 -18.17
CA LEU A 73 -1.49 -2.44 -16.87
C LEU A 73 -0.19 -3.24 -16.96
N GLN A 74 -0.06 -4.13 -17.95
CA GLN A 74 1.21 -4.86 -18.17
C GLN A 74 2.39 -3.90 -18.39
N THR A 75 2.19 -2.85 -19.19
CA THR A 75 3.25 -1.86 -19.44
C THR A 75 3.67 -1.14 -18.14
N TYR A 76 2.74 -0.82 -17.23
CA TYR A 76 3.09 -0.23 -15.95
C TYR A 76 3.86 -1.21 -15.06
N VAL A 77 3.50 -2.48 -15.05
CA VAL A 77 4.24 -3.55 -14.35
C VAL A 77 5.68 -3.65 -14.88
N ASP A 78 5.84 -3.76 -16.20
CA ASP A 78 7.16 -3.89 -16.83
C ASP A 78 8.04 -2.65 -16.59
N ASN A 79 7.44 -1.45 -16.64
CA ASN A 79 8.14 -0.20 -16.36
C ASN A 79 8.55 -0.12 -14.88
N LEU A 80 7.65 -0.48 -13.95
CA LEU A 80 7.95 -0.44 -12.53
C LEU A 80 9.13 -1.36 -12.19
N ASN A 81 9.10 -2.61 -12.64
CA ASN A 81 10.19 -3.56 -12.43
C ASN A 81 11.54 -3.02 -12.90
N ARG A 82 11.55 -2.37 -14.09
CA ARG A 82 12.77 -1.77 -14.61
C ARG A 82 13.25 -0.55 -13.81
N LEU A 83 12.31 0.22 -13.26
CA LEU A 83 12.60 1.45 -12.51
C LEU A 83 13.08 1.19 -11.09
N VAL A 84 12.65 0.08 -10.45
CA VAL A 84 13.03 -0.23 -9.07
C VAL A 84 14.26 -1.12 -8.98
N ALA A 85 14.60 -1.87 -10.04
CA ALA A 85 15.74 -2.78 -10.08
C ALA A 85 17.04 -2.08 -9.68
N ASP A 86 17.79 -2.71 -8.77
CA ASP A 86 19.08 -2.21 -8.27
C ASP A 86 19.01 -0.81 -7.61
N THR A 87 17.83 -0.40 -7.14
CA THR A 87 17.64 0.87 -6.41
C THR A 87 17.28 0.61 -4.93
N PRO A 88 17.28 1.63 -4.06
CA PRO A 88 16.76 1.49 -2.69
C PRO A 88 15.26 1.15 -2.62
N HIS A 89 14.55 1.18 -3.73
CA HIS A 89 13.13 0.82 -3.83
C HIS A 89 12.92 -0.67 -4.20
N ASP A 90 13.98 -1.39 -4.49
CA ASP A 90 13.92 -2.83 -4.77
C ASP A 90 13.47 -3.61 -3.53
N GLY A 91 12.51 -4.52 -3.72
CA GLY A 91 11.91 -5.30 -2.62
C GLY A 91 10.82 -4.58 -1.81
N LEU A 92 10.49 -3.31 -2.10
CA LEU A 92 9.37 -2.61 -1.47
C LEU A 92 8.03 -3.07 -2.05
N THR A 93 6.96 -3.02 -1.24
CA THR A 93 5.60 -3.27 -1.70
C THR A 93 5.07 -2.12 -2.57
N LEU A 94 3.98 -2.34 -3.31
CA LEU A 94 3.33 -1.26 -4.07
C LEU A 94 2.88 -0.12 -3.16
N GLU A 95 2.33 -0.46 -2.00
CA GLU A 95 1.90 0.49 -0.99
C GLU A 95 3.07 1.33 -0.45
N ASP A 96 4.20 0.70 -0.14
CA ASP A 96 5.41 1.42 0.29
C ASP A 96 5.88 2.37 -0.81
N LEU A 97 5.92 1.92 -2.06
CA LEU A 97 6.31 2.75 -3.20
C LEU A 97 5.35 3.94 -3.39
N ILE A 98 4.03 3.71 -3.25
CA ILE A 98 3.02 4.78 -3.34
C ILE A 98 3.25 5.81 -2.23
N LEU A 99 3.54 5.38 -1.01
CA LEU A 99 3.67 6.26 0.14
C LEU A 99 5.01 7.01 0.17
N THR A 100 6.10 6.39 -0.29
CA THR A 100 7.45 6.91 -0.08
C THR A 100 8.16 7.42 -1.33
N SER A 101 7.77 6.97 -2.54
CA SER A 101 8.44 7.37 -3.78
C SER A 101 7.79 8.57 -4.46
N THR A 102 8.44 9.09 -5.49
CA THR A 102 7.97 10.21 -6.33
C THR A 102 8.31 9.96 -7.81
N GLY A 103 7.80 10.82 -8.70
CA GLY A 103 8.12 10.79 -10.12
C GLY A 103 7.74 9.48 -10.80
N PRO A 104 8.60 8.94 -11.69
CA PRO A 104 8.28 7.75 -12.48
C PRO A 104 8.00 6.49 -11.64
N ILE A 105 8.71 6.27 -10.54
CA ILE A 105 8.48 5.12 -9.65
C ILE A 105 7.09 5.21 -9.03
N TYR A 106 6.75 6.34 -8.43
CA TYR A 106 5.40 6.57 -7.91
C TYR A 106 4.33 6.37 -8.98
N ASN A 107 4.49 7.00 -10.14
CA ASN A 107 3.48 6.94 -11.19
C ASN A 107 3.18 5.50 -11.63
N ASN A 108 4.23 4.69 -11.86
CA ASN A 108 4.04 3.31 -12.27
C ASN A 108 3.52 2.43 -11.13
N ALA A 109 4.02 2.58 -9.89
CA ALA A 109 3.53 1.84 -8.73
C ALA A 109 2.05 2.14 -8.46
N ALA A 110 1.68 3.42 -8.46
CA ALA A 110 0.29 3.84 -8.28
C ALA A 110 -0.61 3.32 -9.41
N GLN A 111 -0.17 3.37 -10.66
CA GLN A 111 -0.95 2.83 -11.78
C GLN A 111 -1.11 1.31 -11.70
N VAL A 112 -0.06 0.56 -11.33
CA VAL A 112 -0.18 -0.90 -11.11
C VAL A 112 -1.22 -1.17 -10.01
N TRP A 113 -1.13 -0.46 -8.89
CA TRP A 113 -2.04 -0.63 -7.77
C TRP A 113 -3.48 -0.21 -8.12
N ASN A 114 -3.67 0.98 -8.72
CA ASN A 114 -4.98 1.52 -9.07
C ASN A 114 -5.74 0.60 -10.03
N HIS A 115 -5.06 0.11 -11.08
CA HIS A 115 -5.67 -0.79 -12.06
C HIS A 115 -6.00 -2.15 -11.45
N THR A 116 -5.09 -2.72 -10.66
CA THR A 116 -5.34 -3.99 -9.95
C THR A 116 -6.56 -3.85 -9.05
N PHE A 117 -6.62 -2.78 -8.26
CA PHE A 117 -7.73 -2.49 -7.37
C PHE A 117 -9.04 -2.24 -8.13
N PHE A 118 -8.97 -1.57 -9.27
CA PHE A 118 -10.12 -1.33 -10.14
C PHE A 118 -10.70 -2.62 -10.69
N PHE A 119 -9.86 -3.46 -11.32
CA PHE A 119 -10.33 -4.73 -11.90
C PHE A 119 -10.82 -5.73 -10.83
N ASP A 120 -10.20 -5.79 -9.67
CA ASP A 120 -10.65 -6.61 -8.52
C ASP A 120 -11.97 -6.10 -7.91
N GLY A 121 -12.36 -4.86 -8.21
CA GLY A 121 -13.59 -4.24 -7.76
C GLY A 121 -14.75 -4.33 -8.75
N LEU A 122 -14.61 -5.09 -9.85
CA LEU A 122 -15.66 -5.29 -10.86
C LEU A 122 -16.16 -6.74 -10.86
N THR A 123 -17.45 -6.93 -11.15
CA THR A 123 -18.09 -8.25 -11.24
C THR A 123 -19.03 -8.32 -12.44
N PRO A 124 -19.14 -9.48 -13.13
CA PRO A 124 -20.10 -9.69 -14.22
C PRO A 124 -21.54 -9.91 -13.73
N GLY A 125 -21.74 -10.05 -12.43
CA GLY A 125 -23.02 -10.40 -11.84
C GLY A 125 -23.53 -9.37 -10.84
N PRO A 126 -24.79 -9.52 -10.38
CA PRO A 126 -25.29 -8.69 -9.30
C PRO A 126 -24.50 -8.94 -8.02
N SER A 127 -24.18 -7.87 -7.32
CA SER A 127 -23.52 -7.91 -6.01
C SER A 127 -24.33 -7.12 -4.99
N ILE A 128 -24.17 -7.46 -3.71
CA ILE A 128 -24.99 -6.91 -2.63
C ILE A 128 -24.09 -6.12 -1.68
N ILE A 129 -24.48 -4.87 -1.44
CA ILE A 129 -23.82 -4.03 -0.44
C ILE A 129 -24.13 -4.53 0.98
N SER A 130 -23.14 -4.54 1.88
CA SER A 130 -23.37 -4.87 3.28
C SER A 130 -24.23 -3.80 3.98
N GLU A 131 -24.92 -4.22 5.05
CA GLU A 131 -25.73 -3.31 5.85
C GLU A 131 -24.87 -2.18 6.47
N GLU A 132 -23.66 -2.51 6.91
CA GLU A 132 -22.70 -1.58 7.53
C GLU A 132 -22.26 -0.50 6.55
N LEU A 133 -21.83 -0.88 5.36
CA LEU A 133 -21.45 0.07 4.31
C LEU A 133 -22.66 0.91 3.85
N GLY A 134 -23.84 0.29 3.70
CA GLY A 134 -25.07 1.00 3.35
C GLY A 134 -25.45 2.06 4.39
N LYS A 135 -25.29 1.76 5.69
CA LYS A 135 -25.50 2.73 6.77
C LYS A 135 -24.46 3.87 6.72
N ALA A 136 -23.20 3.55 6.48
CA ALA A 136 -22.13 4.56 6.36
C ALA A 136 -22.37 5.49 5.17
N ILE A 137 -22.74 4.95 4.00
CA ILE A 137 -23.13 5.75 2.83
C ILE A 137 -24.31 6.65 3.15
N SER A 138 -25.36 6.12 3.81
CA SER A 138 -26.54 6.91 4.18
C SER A 138 -26.19 8.01 5.19
N ARG A 139 -25.31 7.73 6.13
CA ARG A 139 -24.81 8.69 7.13
C ARG A 139 -24.06 9.84 6.46
N ASP A 140 -23.19 9.56 5.48
CA ASP A 140 -22.27 10.56 4.95
C ASP A 140 -22.78 11.28 3.70
N PHE A 141 -23.66 10.62 2.93
CA PHE A 141 -24.22 11.18 1.69
C PHE A 141 -25.76 11.37 1.71
N GLY A 142 -26.42 11.01 2.81
CA GLY A 142 -27.86 11.10 3.00
C GLY A 142 -28.65 9.92 2.43
N SER A 143 -28.24 9.35 1.31
CA SER A 143 -28.83 8.14 0.71
C SER A 143 -27.87 7.53 -0.31
N PHE A 144 -28.11 6.24 -0.66
CA PHE A 144 -27.35 5.58 -1.72
C PHE A 144 -27.53 6.29 -3.08
N GLY A 145 -28.74 6.71 -3.43
CA GLY A 145 -28.99 7.44 -4.68
C GLY A 145 -28.28 8.80 -4.75
N ASN A 146 -28.17 9.51 -3.62
CA ASN A 146 -27.39 10.74 -3.56
C ASN A 146 -25.89 10.46 -3.71
N PHE A 147 -25.39 9.41 -3.07
CA PHE A 147 -24.01 8.97 -3.22
C PHE A 147 -23.70 8.62 -4.68
N GLU A 148 -24.52 7.77 -5.31
CA GLU A 148 -24.37 7.40 -6.72
C GLU A 148 -24.28 8.64 -7.61
N LYS A 149 -25.22 9.57 -7.44
CA LYS A 149 -25.26 10.82 -8.21
C LYS A 149 -23.95 11.61 -8.02
N GLN A 150 -23.56 11.87 -6.78
CA GLN A 150 -22.36 12.63 -6.46
C GLN A 150 -21.09 11.95 -6.98
N PHE A 151 -20.99 10.62 -6.88
CA PHE A 151 -19.85 9.87 -7.36
C PHE A 151 -19.75 9.95 -8.90
N LYS A 152 -20.85 9.75 -9.61
CA LYS A 152 -20.89 9.84 -11.08
C LYS A 152 -20.58 11.26 -11.57
N GLU A 153 -21.07 12.28 -10.88
CA GLU A 153 -20.73 13.69 -11.14
C GLU A 153 -19.23 13.94 -10.94
N ALA A 154 -18.66 13.44 -9.84
CA ALA A 154 -17.23 13.55 -9.56
C ALA A 154 -16.40 12.84 -10.64
N ALA A 155 -16.71 11.59 -10.97
CA ALA A 155 -16.00 10.82 -11.99
C ALA A 155 -16.03 11.51 -13.37
N THR A 156 -17.19 12.00 -13.76
CA THR A 156 -17.36 12.68 -15.06
C THR A 156 -16.66 14.04 -15.07
N GLY A 157 -16.63 14.74 -13.93
CA GLY A 157 -16.10 16.10 -13.78
C GLY A 157 -14.56 16.19 -13.67
N ILE A 158 -13.84 15.09 -13.58
CA ILE A 158 -12.36 15.11 -13.56
C ILE A 158 -11.86 15.71 -14.86
N PHE A 159 -11.04 16.77 -14.74
CA PHE A 159 -10.39 17.37 -15.89
C PHE A 159 -9.19 16.54 -16.35
N GLY A 160 -9.23 16.06 -17.60
CA GLY A 160 -8.18 15.18 -18.14
C GLY A 160 -8.28 13.75 -17.62
N SER A 161 -7.13 13.14 -17.43
CA SER A 161 -6.98 11.77 -16.95
C SER A 161 -6.98 11.70 -15.43
N GLY A 162 -7.57 10.65 -14.87
CA GLY A 162 -7.59 10.48 -13.42
C GLY A 162 -8.50 9.35 -12.95
N TRP A 163 -8.81 9.37 -11.65
CA TRP A 163 -9.53 8.34 -10.92
C TRP A 163 -10.54 8.97 -9.97
N ALA A 164 -11.75 8.46 -9.95
CA ALA A 164 -12.73 8.81 -8.92
C ALA A 164 -12.74 7.71 -7.86
N TRP A 165 -12.68 8.10 -6.58
CA TRP A 165 -12.56 7.20 -5.46
C TRP A 165 -13.69 7.36 -4.46
N LEU A 166 -14.19 6.26 -3.91
CA LEU A 166 -14.80 6.22 -2.58
C LEU A 166 -13.70 5.79 -1.61
N ALA A 167 -13.48 6.58 -0.57
CA ALA A 167 -12.45 6.30 0.43
C ALA A 167 -12.92 6.67 1.83
N GLU A 168 -12.37 5.99 2.83
CA GLU A 168 -12.65 6.20 4.26
C GLU A 168 -11.49 6.96 4.91
N ASP A 169 -11.81 7.96 5.73
CA ASP A 169 -10.82 8.67 6.55
C ASP A 169 -10.54 7.93 7.87
N ASN A 170 -9.57 8.42 8.64
CA ASN A 170 -9.19 7.86 9.95
C ASN A 170 -10.26 8.01 11.06
N LYS A 171 -11.38 8.67 10.76
CA LYS A 171 -12.54 8.80 11.66
C LYS A 171 -13.71 7.93 11.21
N GLY A 172 -13.51 7.07 10.21
CA GLY A 172 -14.54 6.22 9.65
C GLY A 172 -15.59 6.97 8.80
N ARG A 173 -15.25 8.15 8.25
CA ARG A 173 -16.14 8.93 7.37
C ARG A 173 -15.78 8.64 5.92
N LEU A 174 -16.82 8.52 5.09
CA LEU A 174 -16.69 8.25 3.66
C LEU A 174 -16.59 9.56 2.87
N HIS A 175 -15.69 9.57 1.91
CA HIS A 175 -15.42 10.70 1.03
C HIS A 175 -15.39 10.26 -0.43
N ILE A 176 -15.89 11.10 -1.32
CA ILE A 176 -15.67 11.00 -2.76
C ILE A 176 -14.47 11.88 -3.09
N ILE A 177 -13.40 11.26 -3.64
CA ILE A 177 -12.13 11.92 -3.91
C ILE A 177 -11.86 11.85 -5.41
N GLN A 178 -11.46 12.98 -6.01
CA GLN A 178 -11.01 13.06 -7.40
C GLN A 178 -9.49 13.17 -7.41
N GLU A 179 -8.84 12.26 -8.10
CA GLU A 179 -7.40 12.25 -8.24
C GLU A 179 -6.98 12.36 -9.70
N SER A 180 -6.05 13.25 -10.00
CA SER A 180 -5.52 13.43 -11.35
C SER A 180 -4.40 12.42 -11.64
N ASN A 181 -4.28 12.02 -12.91
CA ASN A 181 -3.22 11.13 -13.39
C ASN A 181 -3.16 9.81 -12.59
N ALA A 182 -2.03 9.52 -11.94
CA ALA A 182 -1.81 8.33 -11.12
C ALA A 182 -2.21 8.52 -9.66
N GLY A 183 -2.91 9.60 -9.30
CA GLY A 183 -3.23 9.94 -7.92
C GLY A 183 -3.92 8.80 -7.17
N ASN A 184 -3.57 8.65 -5.89
CA ASN A 184 -4.08 7.60 -5.03
C ASN A 184 -4.33 8.18 -3.61
N PRO A 185 -5.53 8.01 -3.04
CA PRO A 185 -5.92 8.61 -1.77
C PRO A 185 -5.13 8.10 -0.56
N MET A 186 -4.43 6.96 -0.67
CA MET A 186 -3.54 6.47 0.40
C MET A 186 -2.46 7.48 0.79
N ARG A 187 -1.97 8.30 -0.15
CA ARG A 187 -0.98 9.35 0.17
C ARG A 187 -1.50 10.42 1.10
N ALA A 188 -2.81 10.63 1.12
CA ALA A 188 -3.47 11.56 2.03
C ALA A 188 -4.03 10.86 3.28
N GLY A 189 -3.68 9.59 3.50
CA GLY A 189 -4.08 8.81 4.68
C GLY A 189 -5.49 8.24 4.62
N TYR A 190 -6.11 8.21 3.43
CA TYR A 190 -7.42 7.59 3.26
C TYR A 190 -7.27 6.10 2.91
N LYS A 191 -8.26 5.33 3.30
CA LYS A 191 -8.43 3.92 2.93
C LYS A 191 -9.30 3.82 1.68
N PRO A 192 -8.77 3.42 0.51
CA PRO A 192 -9.54 3.22 -0.70
C PRO A 192 -10.56 2.09 -0.54
N LEU A 193 -11.78 2.30 -1.02
CA LEU A 193 -12.86 1.29 -0.99
C LEU A 193 -13.31 0.92 -2.41
N MET A 194 -13.45 1.90 -3.30
CA MET A 194 -13.93 1.75 -4.66
C MET A 194 -13.27 2.79 -5.56
N THR A 195 -13.06 2.47 -6.83
CA THR A 195 -12.58 3.44 -7.82
C THR A 195 -13.18 3.21 -9.19
N ILE A 196 -13.27 4.28 -9.98
CA ILE A 196 -13.51 4.25 -11.43
C ILE A 196 -12.37 4.97 -12.13
N ASP A 197 -11.74 4.28 -13.08
CA ASP A 197 -10.76 4.85 -13.99
C ASP A 197 -11.45 5.75 -15.02
N VAL A 198 -11.04 6.99 -15.13
CA VAL A 198 -11.56 7.94 -16.13
C VAL A 198 -10.47 8.44 -17.08
N TRP A 199 -9.35 7.74 -17.17
CA TRP A 199 -8.43 7.88 -18.29
C TRP A 199 -9.13 7.48 -19.60
N GLU A 200 -8.80 8.11 -20.72
CA GLU A 200 -9.43 7.79 -22.01
C GLU A 200 -9.20 6.35 -22.44
N HIS A 201 -8.05 5.74 -22.10
CA HIS A 201 -7.78 4.35 -22.41
C HIS A 201 -8.78 3.37 -21.77
N ALA A 202 -9.43 3.75 -20.66
CA ALA A 202 -10.41 2.90 -19.98
C ALA A 202 -11.74 2.79 -20.74
N TYR A 203 -12.06 3.75 -21.62
CA TYR A 203 -13.39 3.81 -22.22
C TYR A 203 -13.44 4.17 -23.70
N TYR A 204 -12.34 4.59 -24.32
CA TYR A 204 -12.39 5.14 -25.68
C TYR A 204 -12.78 4.09 -26.74
N ILE A 205 -12.43 2.82 -26.52
CA ILE A 205 -12.84 1.72 -27.41
C ILE A 205 -14.35 1.61 -27.46
N ASP A 206 -15.03 1.52 -26.31
CA ASP A 206 -16.47 1.28 -26.23
C ASP A 206 -17.32 2.55 -26.33
N CYS A 207 -16.86 3.64 -25.73
CA CYS A 207 -17.66 4.84 -25.54
C CYS A 207 -17.10 6.07 -26.24
N ARG A 208 -15.94 6.02 -26.89
CA ARG A 208 -15.25 7.16 -27.48
C ARG A 208 -15.12 8.30 -26.45
N ASN A 209 -15.54 9.51 -26.78
CA ASN A 209 -15.50 10.67 -25.88
C ASN A 209 -16.68 10.75 -24.89
N ARG A 210 -17.53 9.73 -24.82
CA ARG A 210 -18.73 9.74 -23.96
C ARG A 210 -18.42 9.18 -22.57
N ARG A 211 -17.57 9.90 -21.82
CA ARG A 211 -17.18 9.51 -20.46
C ARG A 211 -18.37 9.23 -19.53
N ALA A 212 -19.42 10.06 -19.60
CA ALA A 212 -20.61 9.87 -18.77
C ALA A 212 -21.33 8.54 -19.04
N GLU A 213 -21.37 8.10 -20.32
CA GLU A 213 -21.93 6.79 -20.68
C GLU A 213 -21.09 5.67 -20.08
N TYR A 214 -19.76 5.74 -20.20
CA TYR A 214 -18.85 4.78 -19.61
C TYR A 214 -19.00 4.71 -18.08
N VAL A 215 -19.03 5.86 -17.40
CA VAL A 215 -19.18 5.90 -15.93
C VAL A 215 -20.49 5.23 -15.50
N ASN A 216 -21.59 5.42 -16.25
CA ASN A 216 -22.84 4.72 -15.97
C ASN A 216 -22.72 3.21 -16.15
N LYS A 217 -22.10 2.74 -17.24
CA LYS A 217 -21.87 1.32 -17.49
C LYS A 217 -20.94 0.70 -16.44
N CYS A 218 -19.86 1.39 -16.10
CA CYS A 218 -18.90 0.94 -15.09
C CYS A 218 -19.54 0.84 -13.70
N TRP A 219 -20.46 1.75 -13.36
CA TRP A 219 -21.22 1.71 -12.11
C TRP A 219 -22.02 0.42 -11.94
N GLU A 220 -22.60 -0.11 -13.01
CA GLU A 220 -23.37 -1.35 -12.99
C GLU A 220 -22.49 -2.60 -12.79
N LEU A 221 -21.18 -2.47 -13.01
CA LEU A 221 -20.19 -3.53 -12.83
C LEU A 221 -19.52 -3.52 -11.45
N ILE A 222 -19.80 -2.53 -10.60
CA ILE A 222 -19.16 -2.45 -9.28
C ILE A 222 -19.53 -3.66 -8.44
N ASP A 223 -18.51 -4.34 -7.92
CA ASP A 223 -18.67 -5.42 -6.94
C ASP A 223 -18.88 -4.85 -5.54
N TRP A 224 -20.15 -4.69 -5.15
CA TRP A 224 -20.50 -4.16 -3.83
C TRP A 224 -20.15 -5.10 -2.68
N GLU A 225 -20.00 -6.39 -2.92
CA GLU A 225 -19.49 -7.33 -1.92
C GLU A 225 -18.01 -7.05 -1.66
N LYS A 226 -17.22 -6.87 -2.71
CA LYS A 226 -15.81 -6.49 -2.62
C LYS A 226 -15.61 -5.12 -1.96
N VAL A 227 -16.43 -4.12 -2.30
CA VAL A 227 -16.41 -2.80 -1.65
C VAL A 227 -16.74 -2.92 -0.16
N SER A 228 -17.72 -3.77 0.19
CA SER A 228 -18.09 -4.03 1.58
C SER A 228 -16.98 -4.77 2.35
N GLU A 229 -16.34 -5.77 1.74
CA GLU A 229 -15.18 -6.46 2.29
C GLU A 229 -14.06 -5.47 2.63
N ARG A 230 -13.73 -4.60 1.68
CA ARG A 230 -12.72 -3.55 1.87
C ARG A 230 -13.11 -2.58 2.99
N TYR A 231 -14.39 -2.20 3.08
CA TYR A 231 -14.88 -1.33 4.16
C TYR A 231 -14.74 -1.99 5.53
N LEU A 232 -15.05 -3.27 5.67
CA LEU A 232 -15.01 -4.02 6.92
C LEU A 232 -13.58 -4.46 7.33
N SER A 233 -12.66 -4.49 6.38
CA SER A 233 -11.25 -4.83 6.64
C SER A 233 -10.53 -3.70 7.37
N PRO A 234 -9.52 -3.98 8.22
CA PRO A 234 -8.63 -2.96 8.74
C PRO A 234 -7.98 -2.16 7.61
N GLY A 235 -7.89 -0.84 7.75
CA GLY A 235 -7.17 -0.01 6.78
C GLY A 235 -5.66 -0.28 6.83
N ILE A 236 -4.96 -0.09 5.71
CA ILE A 236 -3.50 -0.24 5.62
C ILE A 236 -2.79 0.59 6.69
N MET A 237 -3.28 1.81 6.97
CA MET A 237 -2.71 2.67 8.01
C MET A 237 -2.92 2.11 9.42
N ALA A 238 -4.03 1.39 9.68
CA ALA A 238 -4.24 0.72 10.96
C ALA A 238 -3.26 -0.45 11.12
N VAL A 239 -3.09 -1.25 10.07
CA VAL A 239 -2.12 -2.36 10.07
C VAL A 239 -0.69 -1.86 10.23
N MET A 240 -0.33 -0.73 9.59
CA MET A 240 0.99 -0.12 9.74
C MET A 240 1.20 0.49 11.13
N SER A 241 0.15 1.04 11.77
CA SER A 241 0.24 1.53 13.16
C SER A 241 0.44 0.38 14.14
N ASP A 242 -0.28 -0.73 13.95
CA ASP A 242 -0.13 -1.93 14.78
C ASP A 242 1.26 -2.55 14.65
N LEU A 243 1.80 -2.60 13.41
CA LEU A 243 3.17 -3.04 13.16
C LEU A 243 4.22 -2.05 13.69
N ALA A 244 3.91 -0.75 13.74
CA ALA A 244 4.79 0.26 14.34
C ALA A 244 4.79 0.19 15.87
N GLU A 245 3.67 -0.22 16.48
CA GLU A 245 3.57 -0.45 17.93
C GLU A 245 4.25 -1.76 18.35
N GLU A 246 4.35 -2.76 17.45
CA GLU A 246 5.12 -3.99 17.70
C GLU A 246 6.63 -3.82 17.49
N LYS A 247 7.12 -2.70 16.95
CA LYS A 247 8.54 -2.38 17.06
C LYS A 247 8.86 -2.31 18.55
N PRO A 248 9.82 -3.13 19.05
CA PRO A 248 10.25 -3.04 20.44
C PRO A 248 10.57 -1.57 20.70
N ALA A 249 9.93 -1.00 21.73
CA ALA A 249 10.15 0.38 22.15
C ALA A 249 11.65 0.65 22.04
N ALA A 250 12.04 1.61 21.19
CA ALA A 250 13.43 1.91 20.97
C ALA A 250 14.06 2.04 22.35
N LYS A 251 14.92 1.07 22.70
CA LYS A 251 15.58 1.01 24.00
C LYS A 251 16.23 2.37 24.10
N LYS A 252 15.79 3.20 25.05
CA LYS A 252 16.30 4.57 25.22
C LYS A 252 17.81 4.42 25.31
N MET A 253 18.52 4.69 24.21
CA MET A 253 19.95 4.50 24.15
C MET A 253 20.60 5.41 25.15
N LYS A 254 21.54 4.90 25.92
CA LYS A 254 22.20 5.61 26.98
C LYS A 254 23.19 6.60 26.37
N ARG A 255 23.24 7.79 26.94
CA ARG A 255 24.25 8.79 26.60
C ARG A 255 25.48 8.58 27.47
N TYR A 256 26.65 8.89 26.94
CA TYR A 256 27.91 8.70 27.61
C TYR A 256 28.71 10.00 27.64
N VAL A 257 29.31 10.30 28.79
CA VAL A 257 30.07 11.54 29.02
C VAL A 257 31.56 11.20 29.13
N CYS A 258 32.38 11.90 28.38
CA CYS A 258 33.83 11.85 28.53
C CYS A 258 34.25 12.46 29.89
N ILE A 259 34.81 11.67 30.81
CA ILE A 259 35.20 12.16 32.14
C ILE A 259 36.41 13.10 32.09
N THR A 260 37.13 13.14 30.97
CA THR A 260 38.29 14.01 30.77
C THR A 260 37.88 15.43 30.35
N CYS A 261 36.92 15.59 29.42
CA CYS A 261 36.61 16.89 28.87
C CYS A 261 35.12 17.28 28.94
N GLY A 262 34.23 16.37 29.39
CA GLY A 262 32.80 16.61 29.48
C GLY A 262 32.03 16.53 28.18
N TRP A 263 32.66 16.13 27.07
CA TRP A 263 31.95 15.92 25.81
C TRP A 263 31.00 14.72 25.94
N VAL A 264 29.80 14.86 25.39
CA VAL A 264 28.74 13.85 25.50
C VAL A 264 28.55 13.17 24.16
N TYR A 265 28.65 11.84 24.15
CA TYR A 265 28.17 11.03 23.05
C TYR A 265 26.66 10.82 23.19
N ASP A 266 25.89 11.32 22.23
CA ASP A 266 24.46 11.04 22.10
C ASP A 266 24.24 10.07 20.94
N PRO A 267 23.79 8.84 21.19
CA PRO A 267 23.51 7.89 20.10
C PRO A 267 22.50 8.41 19.06
N ALA A 268 21.61 9.34 19.44
CA ALA A 268 20.64 9.92 18.49
C ALA A 268 21.33 10.80 17.43
N GLU A 269 22.49 11.37 17.75
CA GLU A 269 23.28 12.22 16.86
C GLU A 269 24.46 11.46 16.22
N GLY A 270 25.04 10.50 16.95
CA GLY A 270 26.26 9.79 16.55
C GLY A 270 27.51 10.68 16.60
N ASP A 271 28.49 10.36 15.81
CA ASP A 271 29.68 11.17 15.52
C ASP A 271 30.05 11.02 14.02
N PRO A 272 29.30 11.71 13.13
CA PRO A 272 29.50 11.58 11.68
C PRO A 272 30.89 12.02 11.22
N GLU A 273 31.57 12.93 11.95
CA GLU A 273 32.92 13.39 11.61
C GLU A 273 33.96 12.29 11.80
N SER A 274 33.72 11.40 12.78
CA SER A 274 34.54 10.20 13.00
C SER A 274 33.96 8.95 12.34
N GLY A 275 32.94 9.07 11.49
CA GLY A 275 32.32 7.98 10.75
C GLY A 275 31.32 7.14 11.55
N ILE A 276 30.81 7.62 12.67
CA ILE A 276 29.81 6.93 13.50
C ILE A 276 28.40 7.47 13.16
N PRO A 277 27.54 6.71 12.49
CA PRO A 277 26.21 7.14 12.11
C PRO A 277 25.31 7.43 13.33
N ALA A 278 24.35 8.33 13.17
CA ALA A 278 23.22 8.49 14.10
C ALA A 278 22.50 7.12 14.28
N GLY A 279 22.11 6.82 15.52
CA GLY A 279 21.49 5.55 15.89
C GLY A 279 22.46 4.46 16.35
N THR A 280 23.77 4.74 16.41
CA THR A 280 24.77 3.78 16.89
C THR A 280 24.83 3.79 18.44
N PRO A 281 24.56 2.68 19.13
CA PRO A 281 24.79 2.56 20.57
C PRO A 281 26.27 2.76 20.91
N PHE A 282 26.59 3.30 22.08
CA PHE A 282 27.98 3.52 22.49
C PHE A 282 28.81 2.23 22.53
N GLU A 283 28.17 1.13 22.90
CA GLU A 283 28.77 -0.20 22.94
C GLU A 283 29.24 -0.67 21.57
N ASP A 284 28.55 -0.25 20.49
CA ASP A 284 28.78 -0.68 19.10
C ASP A 284 29.82 0.20 18.38
N ILE A 285 30.29 1.28 19.00
CA ILE A 285 31.36 2.12 18.45
C ILE A 285 32.66 1.35 18.41
N PRO A 286 33.48 1.43 17.35
CA PRO A 286 34.79 0.79 17.26
C PRO A 286 35.67 1.10 18.48
N GLU A 287 36.44 0.13 18.94
CA GLU A 287 37.31 0.30 20.12
C GLU A 287 38.43 1.34 19.90
N GLU A 288 38.85 1.53 18.66
CA GLU A 288 39.83 2.55 18.26
C GLU A 288 39.28 3.96 18.12
N TRP A 289 37.95 4.14 18.33
CA TRP A 289 37.35 5.47 18.28
C TRP A 289 37.85 6.33 19.45
N LEU A 290 38.15 7.58 19.15
CA LEU A 290 38.63 8.57 20.11
C LEU A 290 37.62 9.72 20.27
N CYS A 291 37.58 10.25 21.49
CA CYS A 291 36.78 11.44 21.79
C CYS A 291 37.10 12.59 20.81
N PRO A 292 36.15 13.10 20.05
CA PRO A 292 36.41 14.16 19.07
C PRO A 292 36.88 15.48 19.68
N ALA A 293 36.60 15.67 20.99
CA ALA A 293 36.98 16.90 21.67
C ALA A 293 38.40 16.83 22.29
N CYS A 294 38.85 15.66 22.78
CA CYS A 294 40.13 15.59 23.52
C CYS A 294 41.01 14.38 23.17
N GLY A 295 40.55 13.50 22.29
CA GLY A 295 41.36 12.40 21.74
C GLY A 295 41.59 11.21 22.70
N VAL A 296 40.87 11.10 23.83
CA VAL A 296 40.95 9.91 24.70
C VAL A 296 40.05 8.80 24.21
N GLY A 297 40.37 7.54 24.55
CA GLY A 297 39.60 6.37 24.13
C GLY A 297 38.29 6.20 24.87
N LYS A 298 37.51 5.18 24.43
CA LYS A 298 36.19 4.82 25.00
C LYS A 298 36.21 4.54 26.50
N GLU A 299 37.32 4.03 27.01
CA GLU A 299 37.52 3.71 28.43
C GLU A 299 37.39 4.94 29.36
N MET A 300 37.45 6.14 28.81
CA MET A 300 37.29 7.41 29.54
C MET A 300 35.87 7.95 29.50
N PHE A 301 34.86 7.12 29.15
CA PHE A 301 33.48 7.52 29.12
C PHE A 301 32.67 6.79 30.19
N GLU A 302 31.78 7.51 30.84
CA GLU A 302 30.79 6.99 31.79
C GLU A 302 29.37 7.29 31.34
N GLU A 303 28.41 6.43 31.70
CA GLU A 303 26.99 6.65 31.44
C GLU A 303 26.53 7.95 32.08
N GLU A 304 25.87 8.81 31.29
CA GLU A 304 25.26 10.06 31.77
C GLU A 304 24.09 9.71 32.72
N ARG A 305 24.11 10.25 33.94
CA ARG A 305 23.13 9.95 35.00
C ARG A 305 21.90 10.83 34.92
#